data_fbbf9671f96205d2b62411cdef12ed0d
#
_entry.id   fbbf9671f96205d2b62411cdef12ed0d
#
_cell.length_a   1.000
_cell.length_b   1.000
_cell.length_c   1.000
_cell.angle_alpha   90.00
_cell.angle_beta   90.00
_cell.angle_gamma   90.00
#
_symmetry.space_group_name_H-M   'P 1'
#
loop_
_entity.id
_entity.type
_entity.pdbx_description
1 polymer ?
#
loop_
_entity_poly.entity_id
_entity_poly.type
_entity_poly.pdbx_seq_one_letter_code
_entity_poly.pdbx_strand_id
1 'polypeptide(L)'
;MKLFNDLGIKWKIQIAFIVVSFIIMSSFSYFYYSYAVKSELSNMDSKLEFSTKYFSNIVSDKFVDDVINNVDVDPVYAHERAIKLTNFSKNLGIPYFYALFIDKDGRTKYITSNLTDEELKEDGKHYTATSYTSVETADFIRDTLNNNVNSIEEYTSSIGEFRTLYAPKKTASGHSYIVAADLNMYDIEAIKEKVTTKSIDLNNMA
;
A
#
# COMPACT_ATOMS: atom_id res chain seq x y z
N MET A 1 -38.38 26.71 19.77
CA MET A 1 -39.56 25.81 20.00
C MET A 1 -40.91 26.51 19.79
N LYS A 2 -41.15 27.79 20.05
CA LYS A 2 -42.41 28.49 19.79
C LYS A 2 -42.85 28.46 18.30
N LEU A 3 -41.95 28.72 17.37
CA LEU A 3 -42.21 28.77 15.92
C LEU A 3 -42.84 27.47 15.35
N PHE A 4 -42.43 26.32 15.85
CA PHE A 4 -42.96 25.02 15.38
C PHE A 4 -44.38 24.76 15.88
N ASN A 5 -44.73 25.28 17.08
CA ASN A 5 -46.08 25.10 17.66
C ASN A 5 -47.14 25.90 16.89
N ASP A 6 -46.79 27.04 16.31
CA ASP A 6 -47.68 27.92 15.58
C ASP A 6 -47.94 27.51 14.12
N LEU A 7 -47.18 26.52 13.62
CA LEU A 7 -47.37 25.97 12.26
C LEU A 7 -48.61 25.09 12.16
N GLY A 8 -49.39 25.27 11.09
CA GLY A 8 -50.48 24.36 10.75
C GLY A 8 -50.01 22.92 10.53
N ILE A 9 -50.88 21.95 10.75
CA ILE A 9 -50.59 20.52 10.74
C ILE A 9 -49.92 20.05 9.42
N LYS A 10 -50.31 20.65 8.28
CA LYS A 10 -49.74 20.37 6.95
C LYS A 10 -48.22 20.67 6.91
N TRP A 11 -47.84 21.80 7.46
CA TRP A 11 -46.41 22.21 7.51
C TRP A 11 -45.60 21.32 8.48
N LYS A 12 -46.15 20.92 9.58
CA LYS A 12 -45.51 20.00 10.53
C LYS A 12 -45.20 18.65 9.86
N ILE A 13 -46.13 18.12 9.09
CA ILE A 13 -45.94 16.86 8.35
C ILE A 13 -44.84 17.03 7.26
N GLN A 14 -44.87 18.14 6.53
CA GLN A 14 -43.84 18.39 5.50
C GLN A 14 -42.46 18.50 6.10
N ILE A 15 -42.30 19.24 7.17
CA ILE A 15 -40.99 19.38 7.86
C ILE A 15 -40.52 18.02 8.39
N ALA A 16 -41.39 17.26 9.02
CA ALA A 16 -41.07 15.91 9.51
C ALA A 16 -40.58 14.99 8.35
N PHE A 17 -41.30 15.03 7.21
CA PHE A 17 -40.92 14.25 6.02
C PHE A 17 -39.55 14.67 5.49
N ILE A 18 -39.27 15.98 5.38
CA ILE A 18 -37.96 16.51 4.93
C ILE A 18 -36.86 16.04 5.86
N VAL A 19 -37.05 16.14 7.18
CA VAL A 19 -36.08 15.72 8.18
C VAL A 19 -35.77 14.24 8.08
N VAL A 20 -36.81 13.40 8.00
CA VAL A 20 -36.66 11.95 7.86
C VAL A 20 -35.95 11.60 6.56
N SER A 21 -36.31 12.24 5.43
CA SER A 21 -35.66 12.02 4.14
C SER A 21 -34.17 12.42 4.20
N PHE A 22 -33.85 13.52 4.84
CA PHE A 22 -32.46 13.96 5.01
C PHE A 22 -31.63 12.97 5.86
N ILE A 23 -32.19 12.44 6.95
CA ILE A 23 -31.55 11.41 7.78
C ILE A 23 -31.28 10.15 6.96
N ILE A 24 -32.28 9.69 6.20
CA ILE A 24 -32.14 8.50 5.34
C ILE A 24 -31.03 8.72 4.30
N MET A 25 -31.06 9.84 3.56
CA MET A 25 -30.05 10.14 2.55
C MET A 25 -28.64 10.23 3.13
N SER A 26 -28.49 10.89 4.27
CA SER A 26 -27.20 11.01 4.96
C SER A 26 -26.67 9.64 5.40
N SER A 27 -27.54 8.79 5.93
CA SER A 27 -27.21 7.43 6.32
C SER A 27 -26.74 6.59 5.13
N PHE A 28 -27.48 6.62 4.02
CA PHE A 28 -27.08 5.92 2.79
C PHE A 28 -25.72 6.42 2.25
N SER A 29 -25.50 7.73 2.24
CA SER A 29 -24.22 8.32 1.80
C SER A 29 -23.07 7.85 2.67
N TYR A 30 -23.23 7.82 3.99
CA TYR A 30 -22.22 7.32 4.92
C TYR A 30 -21.91 5.83 4.71
N PHE A 31 -22.94 4.98 4.58
CA PHE A 31 -22.75 3.55 4.34
C PHE A 31 -22.09 3.29 3.00
N TYR A 32 -22.50 3.99 1.94
CA TYR A 32 -21.88 3.86 0.62
C TYR A 32 -20.40 4.24 0.64
N TYR A 33 -20.07 5.37 1.28
CA TYR A 33 -18.68 5.80 1.43
C TYR A 33 -17.84 4.78 2.20
N SER A 34 -18.33 4.34 3.36
CA SER A 34 -17.63 3.37 4.19
C SER A 34 -17.41 2.04 3.44
N TYR A 35 -18.40 1.60 2.68
CA TYR A 35 -18.30 0.40 1.84
C TYR A 35 -17.29 0.57 0.72
N ALA A 36 -17.30 1.71 0.00
CA ALA A 36 -16.39 1.98 -1.09
C ALA A 36 -14.93 2.00 -0.64
N VAL A 37 -14.62 2.71 0.47
CA VAL A 37 -13.27 2.74 1.05
C VAL A 37 -12.83 1.34 1.49
N LYS A 38 -13.67 0.60 2.21
CA LYS A 38 -13.35 -0.74 2.67
C LYS A 38 -13.11 -1.72 1.51
N SER A 39 -13.92 -1.61 0.45
CA SER A 39 -13.77 -2.44 -0.74
C SER A 39 -12.43 -2.15 -1.44
N GLU A 40 -12.06 -0.88 -1.56
CA GLU A 40 -10.79 -0.50 -2.20
C GLU A 40 -9.57 -0.96 -1.38
N LEU A 41 -9.59 -0.77 -0.06
CA LEU A 41 -8.54 -1.29 0.81
C LEU A 41 -8.41 -2.82 0.68
N SER A 42 -9.51 -3.55 0.64
CA SER A 42 -9.50 -5.00 0.45
C SER A 42 -8.92 -5.42 -0.90
N ASN A 43 -9.20 -4.65 -1.97
CA ASN A 43 -8.61 -4.89 -3.29
C ASN A 43 -7.11 -4.64 -3.27
N MET A 44 -6.66 -3.55 -2.63
CA MET A 44 -5.24 -3.24 -2.45
C MET A 44 -4.53 -4.37 -1.68
N ASP A 45 -5.09 -4.80 -0.56
CA ASP A 45 -4.53 -5.89 0.26
C ASP A 45 -4.39 -7.18 -0.53
N SER A 46 -5.43 -7.55 -1.29
CA SER A 46 -5.41 -8.74 -2.14
C SER A 46 -4.31 -8.66 -3.22
N LYS A 47 -4.12 -7.48 -3.82
CA LYS A 47 -3.07 -7.23 -4.81
C LYS A 47 -1.68 -7.32 -4.19
N LEU A 48 -1.48 -6.72 -3.02
CA LEU A 48 -0.23 -6.77 -2.27
C LEU A 48 0.13 -8.21 -1.85
N GLU A 49 -0.85 -8.95 -1.31
CA GLU A 49 -0.64 -10.37 -0.96
C GLU A 49 -0.29 -11.23 -2.15
N PHE A 50 -0.99 -11.07 -3.27
CA PHE A 50 -0.69 -11.79 -4.50
C PHE A 50 0.74 -11.52 -4.95
N SER A 51 1.15 -10.26 -4.95
CA SER A 51 2.48 -9.83 -5.40
C SER A 51 3.58 -10.42 -4.54
N THR A 52 3.48 -10.30 -3.22
CA THR A 52 4.49 -10.83 -2.30
C THR A 52 4.56 -12.36 -2.32
N LYS A 53 3.44 -13.05 -2.58
CA LYS A 53 3.43 -14.51 -2.79
C LYS A 53 4.12 -14.89 -4.10
N TYR A 54 3.93 -14.09 -5.16
CA TYR A 54 4.49 -14.38 -6.49
C TYR A 54 5.99 -14.10 -6.60
N PHE A 55 6.58 -13.36 -5.67
CA PHE A 55 8.00 -12.99 -5.66
C PHE A 55 8.93 -14.17 -5.90
N SER A 56 8.70 -15.30 -5.23
CA SER A 56 9.54 -16.51 -5.34
C SER A 56 9.52 -17.15 -6.73
N ASN A 57 8.56 -16.80 -7.61
CA ASN A 57 8.56 -17.23 -9.01
C ASN A 57 9.52 -16.40 -9.88
N ILE A 58 9.90 -15.21 -9.41
CA ILE A 58 10.79 -14.29 -10.13
C ILE A 58 12.21 -14.39 -9.57
N VAL A 59 12.34 -14.42 -8.24
CA VAL A 59 13.60 -14.40 -7.52
C VAL A 59 13.79 -15.73 -6.79
N SER A 60 14.84 -16.46 -7.14
CA SER A 60 15.12 -17.78 -6.55
C SER A 60 15.75 -17.65 -5.16
N ASP A 61 15.51 -18.66 -4.30
CA ASP A 61 16.16 -18.76 -2.99
C ASP A 61 17.68 -18.67 -3.07
N LYS A 62 18.28 -19.31 -4.10
CA LYS A 62 19.73 -19.23 -4.32
C LYS A 62 20.21 -17.79 -4.50
N PHE A 63 19.50 -16.97 -5.28
CA PHE A 63 19.86 -15.56 -5.46
C PHE A 63 19.78 -14.80 -4.14
N VAL A 64 18.71 -15.02 -3.37
CA VAL A 64 18.54 -14.42 -2.03
C VAL A 64 19.70 -14.82 -1.12
N ASP A 65 20.03 -16.10 -1.07
CA ASP A 65 21.13 -16.62 -0.24
C ASP A 65 22.50 -16.05 -0.67
N ASP A 66 22.77 -15.97 -1.97
CA ASP A 66 24.02 -15.42 -2.51
C ASP A 66 24.18 -13.94 -2.06
N VAL A 67 23.11 -13.13 -2.16
CA VAL A 67 23.13 -11.72 -1.72
C VAL A 67 23.32 -11.58 -0.21
N ILE A 68 22.60 -12.36 0.60
CA ILE A 68 22.71 -12.31 2.07
C ILE A 68 24.10 -12.74 2.54
N ASN A 69 24.70 -13.73 1.89
CA ASN A 69 26.03 -14.23 2.20
C ASN A 69 27.17 -13.40 1.59
N ASN A 70 26.85 -12.29 0.90
CA ASN A 70 27.83 -11.41 0.27
C ASN A 70 28.65 -12.15 -0.81
N VAL A 71 28.05 -13.14 -1.47
CA VAL A 71 28.63 -13.80 -2.64
C VAL A 71 28.56 -12.82 -3.81
N ASP A 72 29.60 -12.77 -4.62
CA ASP A 72 29.62 -11.92 -5.81
C ASP A 72 28.57 -12.43 -6.81
N VAL A 73 27.48 -11.67 -6.91
CA VAL A 73 26.36 -11.99 -7.80
C VAL A 73 26.63 -11.38 -9.16
N ASP A 74 26.56 -12.20 -10.22
CA ASP A 74 26.67 -11.72 -11.59
C ASP A 74 25.73 -10.52 -11.83
N PRO A 75 26.26 -9.33 -12.18
CA PRO A 75 25.47 -8.13 -12.42
C PRO A 75 24.40 -8.31 -13.49
N VAL A 76 24.67 -9.08 -14.55
CA VAL A 76 23.71 -9.35 -15.61
C VAL A 76 22.51 -10.13 -15.07
N TYR A 77 22.79 -11.15 -14.26
CA TYR A 77 21.73 -11.95 -13.63
C TYR A 77 20.88 -11.14 -12.64
N ALA A 78 21.52 -10.27 -11.85
CA ALA A 78 20.83 -9.37 -10.94
C ALA A 78 19.91 -8.40 -11.69
N HIS A 79 20.39 -7.84 -12.80
CA HIS A 79 19.61 -6.95 -13.68
C HIS A 79 18.39 -7.65 -14.28
N GLU A 80 18.56 -8.83 -14.82
CA GLU A 80 17.44 -9.61 -15.35
C GLU A 80 16.34 -9.82 -14.31
N ARG A 81 16.70 -10.04 -13.03
CA ARG A 81 15.71 -10.19 -11.94
C ARG A 81 14.98 -8.88 -11.68
N ALA A 82 15.71 -7.77 -11.60
CA ALA A 82 15.14 -6.45 -11.43
C ALA A 82 14.19 -6.08 -12.59
N ILE A 83 14.56 -6.37 -13.84
CA ILE A 83 13.66 -6.17 -15.00
C ILE A 83 12.39 -7.03 -14.89
N LYS A 84 12.52 -8.31 -14.50
CA LYS A 84 11.33 -9.17 -14.32
C LYS A 84 10.42 -8.67 -13.21
N LEU A 85 10.98 -8.20 -12.09
CA LEU A 85 10.23 -7.54 -11.03
C LEU A 85 9.53 -6.28 -11.53
N THR A 86 10.24 -5.45 -12.32
CA THR A 86 9.71 -4.22 -12.90
C THR A 86 8.52 -4.50 -13.82
N ASN A 87 8.65 -5.46 -14.72
CA ASN A 87 7.57 -5.83 -15.64
C ASN A 87 6.35 -6.37 -14.87
N PHE A 88 6.58 -7.19 -13.86
CA PHE A 88 5.52 -7.71 -13.01
C PHE A 88 4.82 -6.60 -12.22
N SER A 89 5.58 -5.73 -11.56
CA SER A 89 5.04 -4.63 -10.76
C SER A 89 4.27 -3.61 -11.61
N LYS A 90 4.77 -3.27 -12.81
CA LYS A 90 4.07 -2.39 -13.76
C LYS A 90 2.73 -2.97 -14.20
N ASN A 91 2.67 -4.26 -14.51
CA ASN A 91 1.41 -4.94 -14.90
C ASN A 91 0.35 -4.92 -13.81
N LEU A 92 0.77 -4.85 -12.55
CA LEU A 92 -0.13 -4.77 -11.39
C LEU A 92 -0.36 -3.34 -10.90
N GLY A 93 0.34 -2.35 -11.45
CA GLY A 93 0.29 -0.97 -10.97
C GLY A 93 0.87 -0.83 -9.56
N ILE A 94 1.94 -1.57 -9.26
CA ILE A 94 2.69 -1.51 -7.99
C ILE A 94 3.93 -0.65 -8.24
N PRO A 95 4.03 0.56 -7.68
CA PRO A 95 5.16 1.44 -7.93
C PRO A 95 6.47 0.90 -7.36
N TYR A 96 6.43 0.29 -6.15
CA TYR A 96 7.62 -0.26 -5.51
C TYR A 96 7.39 -1.71 -5.09
N PHE A 97 8.30 -2.58 -5.54
CA PHE A 97 8.28 -4.00 -5.24
C PHE A 97 9.71 -4.49 -5.01
N TYR A 98 10.02 -4.90 -3.78
CA TYR A 98 11.40 -5.11 -3.35
C TYR A 98 11.50 -6.20 -2.28
N ALA A 99 12.74 -6.66 -2.03
CA ALA A 99 13.04 -7.55 -0.93
C ALA A 99 14.20 -7.00 -0.07
N LEU A 100 14.08 -7.20 1.24
CA LEU A 100 14.98 -6.67 2.26
C LEU A 100 15.47 -7.77 3.19
N PHE A 101 16.66 -7.61 3.74
CA PHE A 101 17.17 -8.41 4.82
C PHE A 101 17.88 -7.54 5.87
N ILE A 102 18.10 -8.09 7.05
CA ILE A 102 18.89 -7.45 8.10
C ILE A 102 20.26 -8.11 8.11
N ASP A 103 21.32 -7.31 7.92
CA ASP A 103 22.69 -7.80 7.94
C ASP A 103 23.18 -8.11 9.37
N LYS A 104 24.40 -8.63 9.48
CA LYS A 104 25.02 -9.01 10.77
C LYS A 104 25.25 -7.81 11.70
N ASP A 105 25.31 -6.60 11.15
CA ASP A 105 25.45 -5.35 11.89
C ASP A 105 24.10 -4.75 12.30
N GLY A 106 23.00 -5.44 11.99
CA GLY A 106 21.63 -5.00 12.28
C GLY A 106 21.09 -3.94 11.30
N ARG A 107 21.76 -3.72 10.16
CA ARG A 107 21.34 -2.77 9.14
C ARG A 107 20.44 -3.45 8.10
N THR A 108 19.37 -2.76 7.72
CA THR A 108 18.50 -3.22 6.66
C THR A 108 19.12 -2.94 5.29
N LYS A 109 19.11 -3.95 4.41
CA LYS A 109 19.65 -3.87 3.06
C LYS A 109 18.69 -4.45 2.05
N TYR A 110 18.76 -3.94 0.81
CA TYR A 110 18.04 -4.52 -0.31
C TYR A 110 18.66 -5.84 -0.77
N ILE A 111 17.81 -6.83 -1.03
CA ILE A 111 18.18 -8.00 -1.83
C ILE A 111 18.05 -7.67 -3.31
N THR A 112 16.92 -7.10 -3.69
CA THR A 112 16.60 -6.64 -5.04
C THR A 112 15.36 -5.73 -4.99
N SER A 113 15.16 -4.93 -6.02
CA SER A 113 13.96 -4.10 -6.20
C SER A 113 13.56 -4.07 -7.68
N ASN A 114 12.31 -3.67 -7.96
CA ASN A 114 11.96 -3.19 -9.29
C ASN A 114 12.68 -1.87 -9.57
N LEU A 115 12.85 -1.56 -10.85
CA LEU A 115 13.56 -0.37 -11.33
C LEU A 115 12.56 0.73 -11.67
N THR A 116 12.93 1.98 -11.38
CA THR A 116 12.25 3.17 -11.87
C THR A 116 12.49 3.37 -13.38
N ASP A 117 11.74 4.26 -14.00
CA ASP A 117 11.93 4.57 -15.44
C ASP A 117 13.27 5.25 -15.71
N GLU A 118 13.84 5.95 -14.74
CA GLU A 118 15.18 6.53 -14.80
C GLU A 118 16.27 5.46 -14.72
N GLU A 119 16.15 4.55 -13.76
CA GLU A 119 17.10 3.45 -13.55
C GLU A 119 17.11 2.45 -14.72
N LEU A 120 15.99 2.26 -15.40
CA LEU A 120 15.91 1.46 -16.62
C LEU A 120 16.73 2.02 -17.80
N LYS A 121 17.04 3.34 -17.78
CA LYS A 121 17.84 4.01 -18.80
C LYS A 121 19.33 3.97 -18.48
N GLU A 122 19.71 3.66 -17.23
CA GLU A 122 21.09 3.57 -16.78
C GLU A 122 21.56 2.12 -16.93
N ASP A 123 22.39 1.84 -17.95
CA ASP A 123 22.98 0.52 -18.15
C ASP A 123 23.81 0.09 -16.93
N GLY A 124 23.40 -1.00 -16.29
CA GLY A 124 24.28 -1.81 -15.44
C GLY A 124 24.36 -1.41 -13.96
N LYS A 125 23.60 -0.46 -13.44
CA LYS A 125 23.54 -0.21 -12.00
C LYS A 125 22.50 -1.11 -11.33
N HIS A 126 22.95 -1.95 -10.40
CA HIS A 126 22.10 -2.87 -9.67
C HIS A 126 22.18 -2.58 -8.18
N TYR A 127 21.01 -2.49 -7.57
CA TYR A 127 20.84 -2.29 -6.14
C TYR A 127 20.72 -3.64 -5.42
N THR A 128 21.80 -4.44 -5.43
CA THR A 128 21.92 -5.58 -4.54
C THR A 128 22.78 -5.19 -3.34
N ALA A 129 22.38 -5.59 -2.14
CA ALA A 129 23.06 -5.33 -0.87
C ALA A 129 23.30 -3.82 -0.54
N THR A 130 22.63 -2.90 -1.21
CA THR A 130 22.65 -1.47 -0.88
C THR A 130 21.87 -1.19 0.41
N SER A 131 22.30 -0.17 1.15
CA SER A 131 21.64 0.19 2.42
C SER A 131 20.23 0.75 2.19
N TYR A 132 19.28 0.24 2.93
CA TYR A 132 17.96 0.83 3.07
C TYR A 132 18.05 1.94 4.12
N THR A 133 17.62 3.15 3.79
CA THR A 133 17.95 4.36 4.56
C THR A 133 16.90 4.79 5.59
N SER A 134 15.72 4.15 5.64
CA SER A 134 14.71 4.52 6.63
C SER A 134 14.97 3.85 7.97
N VAL A 135 15.31 4.64 8.99
CA VAL A 135 15.57 4.15 10.36
C VAL A 135 14.28 3.69 11.04
N GLU A 136 13.17 4.41 10.83
CA GLU A 136 11.86 4.09 11.43
C GLU A 136 11.31 2.76 10.91
N THR A 137 11.46 2.50 9.63
CA THR A 137 11.04 1.24 9.01
C THR A 137 11.91 0.05 9.45
N ALA A 138 13.15 0.28 9.90
CA ALA A 138 14.05 -0.80 10.30
C ALA A 138 13.54 -1.59 11.53
N ASP A 139 12.97 -0.92 12.52
CA ASP A 139 12.39 -1.58 13.71
C ASP A 139 11.12 -2.35 13.34
N PHE A 140 10.26 -1.77 12.52
CA PHE A 140 9.06 -2.43 11.99
C PHE A 140 9.41 -3.70 11.19
N ILE A 141 10.44 -3.64 10.33
CA ILE A 141 10.96 -4.78 9.56
C ILE A 141 11.45 -5.87 10.49
N ARG A 142 12.21 -5.50 11.54
CA ARG A 142 12.74 -6.45 12.54
C ARG A 142 11.61 -7.15 13.29
N ASP A 143 10.60 -6.41 13.71
CA ASP A 143 9.44 -6.95 14.41
C ASP A 143 8.63 -7.88 13.50
N THR A 144 8.44 -7.52 12.24
CA THR A 144 7.76 -8.35 11.23
C THR A 144 8.51 -9.67 11.02
N LEU A 145 9.85 -9.65 10.91
CA LEU A 145 10.67 -10.85 10.79
C LEU A 145 10.58 -11.74 12.04
N ASN A 146 10.67 -11.15 13.23
CA ASN A 146 10.64 -11.86 14.50
C ASN A 146 9.28 -12.55 14.74
N ASN A 147 8.20 -11.86 14.41
CA ASN A 147 6.84 -12.37 14.59
C ASN A 147 6.44 -13.35 13.46
N ASN A 148 7.13 -13.33 12.33
CA ASN A 148 6.86 -14.14 11.14
C ASN A 148 5.40 -14.04 10.66
N VAL A 149 4.85 -12.82 10.68
CA VAL A 149 3.48 -12.50 10.28
C VAL A 149 3.50 -11.34 9.28
N ASN A 150 2.66 -11.43 8.26
CA ASN A 150 2.46 -10.32 7.34
C ASN A 150 2.00 -9.07 8.09
N SER A 151 2.63 -7.94 7.82
CA SER A 151 2.31 -6.66 8.42
C SER A 151 2.02 -5.62 7.36
N ILE A 152 0.99 -4.82 7.58
CA ILE A 152 0.61 -3.72 6.68
C ILE A 152 0.89 -2.41 7.39
N GLU A 153 1.52 -1.49 6.66
CA GLU A 153 1.80 -0.13 7.09
C GLU A 153 1.24 0.87 6.09
N GLU A 154 0.67 1.96 6.57
CA GLU A 154 0.33 3.13 5.77
C GLU A 154 1.27 4.26 6.16
N TYR A 155 1.94 4.85 5.17
CA TYR A 155 2.87 5.95 5.42
C TYR A 155 2.76 7.03 4.35
N THR A 156 3.11 8.26 4.74
CA THR A 156 3.19 9.41 3.83
C THR A 156 4.64 9.73 3.53
N SER A 157 4.96 9.92 2.26
CA SER A 157 6.27 10.36 1.79
C SER A 157 6.15 11.63 0.96
N SER A 158 7.28 12.18 0.52
CA SER A 158 7.32 13.34 -0.39
C SER A 158 6.67 13.09 -1.76
N ILE A 159 6.43 11.83 -2.12
CA ILE A 159 5.86 11.40 -3.41
C ILE A 159 4.44 10.83 -3.30
N GLY A 160 3.83 10.85 -2.12
CA GLY A 160 2.45 10.42 -1.91
C GLY A 160 2.23 9.60 -0.64
N GLU A 161 0.99 9.15 -0.48
CA GLU A 161 0.57 8.21 0.56
C GLU A 161 0.60 6.79 0.01
N PHE A 162 1.19 5.87 0.78
CA PHE A 162 1.39 4.48 0.40
C PHE A 162 0.82 3.53 1.44
N ARG A 163 0.33 2.40 0.93
CA ARG A 163 -0.02 1.22 1.72
C ARG A 163 0.91 0.09 1.32
N THR A 164 1.69 -0.40 2.28
CA THR A 164 2.76 -1.39 2.08
C THR A 164 2.45 -2.67 2.83
N LEU A 165 2.58 -3.79 2.17
CA LEU A 165 2.60 -5.10 2.80
C LEU A 165 4.05 -5.59 2.92
N TYR A 166 4.46 -5.90 4.13
CA TYR A 166 5.70 -6.60 4.45
C TYR A 166 5.41 -8.07 4.74
N ALA A 167 5.89 -8.96 3.88
CA ALA A 167 5.68 -10.40 3.99
C ALA A 167 7.00 -11.10 4.34
N PRO A 168 7.15 -11.64 5.57
CA PRO A 168 8.33 -12.39 5.95
C PRO A 168 8.41 -13.69 5.14
N LYS A 169 9.61 -14.02 4.73
CA LYS A 169 9.95 -15.20 3.94
C LYS A 169 11.18 -15.87 4.53
N LYS A 170 11.36 -17.13 4.15
CA LYS A 170 12.54 -17.89 4.52
C LYS A 170 13.00 -18.71 3.31
N THR A 171 14.31 -18.64 3.01
CA THR A 171 14.90 -19.51 1.97
C THR A 171 14.96 -20.96 2.44
N ALA A 172 15.18 -21.87 1.50
CA ALA A 172 15.40 -23.29 1.81
C ALA A 172 16.64 -23.52 2.69
N SER A 173 17.64 -22.64 2.61
CA SER A 173 18.86 -22.67 3.47
C SER A 173 18.63 -22.07 4.86
N GLY A 174 17.48 -21.43 5.10
CA GLY A 174 17.08 -20.92 6.40
C GLY A 174 17.29 -19.42 6.62
N HIS A 175 17.75 -18.66 5.62
CA HIS A 175 17.85 -17.19 5.74
C HIS A 175 16.47 -16.54 5.74
N SER A 176 16.24 -15.65 6.70
CA SER A 176 15.01 -14.87 6.79
C SER A 176 15.15 -13.55 6.06
N TYR A 177 14.10 -13.16 5.32
CA TYR A 177 14.04 -11.90 4.58
C TYR A 177 12.59 -11.41 4.48
N ILE A 178 12.38 -10.20 4.04
CA ILE A 178 11.05 -9.63 3.79
C ILE A 178 10.89 -9.35 2.31
N VAL A 179 9.73 -9.67 1.77
CA VAL A 179 9.25 -9.14 0.50
C VAL A 179 8.26 -8.04 0.79
N ALA A 180 8.46 -6.88 0.22
CA ALA A 180 7.60 -5.71 0.38
C ALA A 180 7.06 -5.23 -0.97
N ALA A 181 5.81 -4.78 -0.94
CA ALA A 181 5.14 -4.18 -2.08
C ALA A 181 4.35 -2.96 -1.61
N ASP A 182 4.50 -1.84 -2.32
CA ASP A 182 3.83 -0.58 -1.99
C ASP A 182 2.79 -0.25 -3.07
N LEU A 183 1.59 0.10 -2.64
CA LEU A 183 0.55 0.66 -3.49
C LEU A 183 0.28 2.09 -3.08
N ASN A 184 0.10 2.95 -4.08
CA ASN A 184 -0.31 4.32 -3.84
C ASN A 184 -1.78 4.39 -3.43
N MET A 185 -2.11 5.25 -2.46
CA MET A 185 -3.46 5.41 -1.93
C MET A 185 -4.30 6.45 -2.69
N TYR A 186 -3.91 6.88 -3.89
CA TYR A 186 -4.62 7.90 -4.67
C TYR A 186 -6.11 7.60 -4.86
N ASP A 187 -6.48 6.35 -5.10
CA ASP A 187 -7.89 5.99 -5.31
C ASP A 187 -8.71 6.18 -4.03
N ILE A 188 -8.13 5.88 -2.87
CA ILE A 188 -8.75 6.13 -1.56
C ILE A 188 -8.90 7.62 -1.29
N GLU A 189 -7.86 8.41 -1.57
CA GLU A 189 -7.90 9.88 -1.45
C GLU A 189 -8.95 10.48 -2.38
N ALA A 190 -9.02 10.03 -3.63
CA ALA A 190 -10.03 10.47 -4.58
C ALA A 190 -11.47 10.14 -4.13
N ILE A 191 -11.69 9.00 -3.46
CA ILE A 191 -12.97 8.66 -2.86
C ILE A 191 -13.28 9.60 -1.68
N LYS A 192 -12.31 9.85 -0.80
CA LYS A 192 -12.46 10.78 0.32
C LYS A 192 -12.80 12.20 -0.16
N GLU A 193 -12.10 12.69 -1.16
CA GLU A 193 -12.31 14.01 -1.74
C GLU A 193 -13.69 14.17 -2.40
N LYS A 194 -14.11 13.21 -3.22
CA LYS A 194 -15.43 13.22 -3.87
C LYS A 194 -16.59 13.29 -2.87
N VAL A 195 -16.46 12.63 -1.73
CA VAL A 195 -17.51 12.69 -0.69
C VAL A 195 -17.49 14.02 0.05
N THR A 196 -16.31 14.56 0.33
CA THR A 196 -16.17 15.86 1.01
C THR A 196 -16.70 16.98 0.12
N THR A 197 -16.38 17.00 -1.16
CA THR A 197 -16.83 18.02 -2.11
C THR A 197 -18.35 18.00 -2.28
N LYS A 198 -18.96 16.80 -2.42
CA LYS A 198 -20.42 16.68 -2.51
C LYS A 198 -21.15 17.16 -1.24
N SER A 199 -20.58 16.96 -0.08
CA SER A 199 -21.17 17.46 1.17
C SER A 199 -21.09 18.98 1.30
N ILE A 200 -20.07 19.64 0.74
CA ILE A 200 -19.93 21.10 0.70
C ILE A 200 -20.94 21.72 -0.27
N ASP A 201 -21.11 21.13 -1.47
CA ASP A 201 -22.07 21.64 -2.46
C ASP A 201 -23.51 21.58 -1.96
N LEU A 202 -23.89 20.56 -1.21
CA LEU A 202 -25.21 20.45 -0.59
C LEU A 202 -25.45 21.50 0.50
N ASN A 203 -24.39 21.90 1.23
CA ASN A 203 -24.48 22.95 2.23
C ASN A 203 -24.56 24.37 1.64
N ASN A 204 -24.09 24.56 0.39
CA ASN A 204 -24.17 25.85 -0.32
C ASN A 204 -25.47 26.05 -1.10
N MET A 205 -26.34 25.02 -1.22
CA MET A 205 -27.65 25.05 -1.89
C MET A 205 -28.83 25.23 -0.93
N ALA A 206 -28.59 25.27 0.37
CA ALA A 206 -29.59 25.46 1.43
C ALA A 206 -29.56 26.87 2.00
#